data_54d9632f714668c130d7df4e22607764
#
_entry.id   54d9632f714668c130d7df4e22607764
#
_cell.length_a   1.000
_cell.length_b   1.000
_cell.length_c   1.000
_cell.angle_alpha   90.00
_cell.angle_beta   90.00
_cell.angle_gamma   90.00
#
_symmetry.space_group_name_H-M   'P 1'
#
loop_
_entity.id
_entity.type
_entity.pdbx_description
1 polymer ?
#
loop_
_entity_poly.entity_id
_entity_poly.type
_entity_poly.pdbx_seq_one_letter_code
_entity_poly.pdbx_strand_id
1 'polypeptide(L)' 'DTKELIHRRVLELQQKKKLTNYRLYTDLRLNPGNVNAWLKHNDSSKMSLDCARQIYKYAKSYPSVR' A
#
# COMPACT_ATOMS: atom_id res chain seq x y z
N ASP A 1 10.43 -6.27 11.34
CA ASP A 1 9.09 -5.75 11.63
C ASP A 1 8.13 -6.06 10.49
N THR A 2 6.99 -6.64 10.83
CA THR A 2 6.01 -7.09 9.84
C THR A 2 5.50 -5.93 8.96
N LYS A 3 5.19 -4.78 9.56
CA LYS A 3 4.70 -3.63 8.78
C LYS A 3 5.77 -3.15 7.80
N GLU A 4 7.02 -3.19 8.19
CA GLU A 4 8.10 -2.75 7.31
C GLU A 4 8.28 -3.70 6.13
N LEU A 5 8.17 -5.00 6.37
CA LEU A 5 8.21 -5.97 5.29
C LEU A 5 7.04 -5.78 4.32
N ILE A 6 5.85 -5.55 4.86
CA ILE A 6 4.66 -5.30 4.05
C ILE A 6 4.86 -4.03 3.22
N HIS A 7 5.40 -2.98 3.84
CA HIS A 7 5.69 -1.72 3.13
C HIS A 7 6.58 -1.96 1.93
N ARG A 8 7.66 -2.69 2.13
CA ARG A 8 8.61 -3.00 1.05
C ARG A 8 7.93 -3.79 -0.07
N ARG A 9 7.16 -4.81 0.30
CA ARG A 9 6.46 -5.65 -0.69
C ARG A 9 5.43 -4.85 -1.48
N VAL A 10 4.70 -3.96 -0.80
CA VAL A 10 3.70 -3.12 -1.47
C VAL A 10 4.38 -2.20 -2.47
N LEU A 11 5.51 -1.59 -2.10
CA LEU A 11 6.24 -0.73 -3.03
C LEU A 11 6.70 -1.49 -4.27
N GLU A 12 7.20 -2.70 -4.09
CA GLU A 12 7.61 -3.55 -5.21
C GLU A 12 6.42 -3.85 -6.12
N LEU A 13 5.29 -4.20 -5.54
CA LEU A 13 4.08 -4.50 -6.33
C LEU A 13 3.56 -3.26 -7.04
N GLN A 14 3.64 -2.09 -6.42
CA GLN A 14 3.22 -0.86 -7.06
C GLN A 14 4.06 -0.57 -8.31
N GLN A 15 5.36 -0.75 -8.21
CA GLN A 15 6.23 -0.55 -9.38
C GLN A 15 5.97 -1.58 -10.47
N LYS A 16 5.85 -2.83 -10.08
CA LYS A 16 5.65 -3.93 -11.02
C LYS A 16 4.32 -3.83 -11.76
N LYS A 17 3.29 -3.40 -11.05
CA LYS A 17 1.92 -3.36 -11.60
C LYS A 17 1.45 -1.95 -11.93
N LYS A 18 2.29 -0.95 -11.74
CA LYS A 18 1.97 0.47 -11.94
C LYS A 18 0.75 0.88 -11.14
N LEU A 19 0.67 0.39 -9.92
CA LEU A 19 -0.45 0.67 -9.01
C LEU A 19 -0.14 1.93 -8.22
N THR A 20 -1.03 2.93 -8.33
CA THR A 20 -0.83 4.22 -7.66
C THR A 20 -1.37 4.22 -6.24
N ASN A 21 -0.86 5.15 -5.42
CA ASN A 21 -1.40 5.37 -4.08
C ASN A 21 -2.87 5.78 -4.15
N TYR A 22 -3.21 6.62 -5.13
CA TYR A 22 -4.58 7.06 -5.35
C TYR A 22 -5.53 5.87 -5.49
N ARG A 23 -5.13 4.89 -6.29
CA ARG A 23 -5.93 3.69 -6.52
C ARG A 23 -6.12 2.91 -5.22
N LEU A 24 -5.06 2.79 -4.44
CA LEU A 24 -5.12 2.06 -3.18
C LEU A 24 -6.12 2.69 -2.21
N TYR A 25 -5.99 3.98 -1.94
CA TYR A 25 -6.87 4.58 -0.94
C TYR A 25 -8.30 4.79 -1.46
N THR A 26 -8.45 4.94 -2.77
CA THR A 26 -9.78 5.10 -3.35
C THR A 26 -10.55 3.78 -3.34
N ASP A 27 -9.93 2.72 -3.81
CA ASP A 27 -10.60 1.42 -3.91
C ASP A 27 -10.85 0.79 -2.54
N LEU A 28 -9.93 0.98 -1.60
CA LEU A 28 -10.07 0.43 -0.25
C LEU A 28 -10.73 1.40 0.71
N ARG A 29 -11.05 2.61 0.27
CA ARG A 29 -11.69 3.66 1.08
C ARG A 29 -10.89 3.97 2.33
N LEU A 30 -9.60 4.14 2.14
CA LEU A 30 -8.68 4.48 3.22
C LEU A 30 -8.40 5.99 3.22
N ASN A 31 -7.85 6.48 4.33
CA ASN A 31 -7.49 7.89 4.45
C ASN A 31 -6.29 8.19 3.54
N PRO A 32 -6.44 9.11 2.56
CA PRO A 32 -5.34 9.42 1.62
C PRO A 32 -4.08 9.90 2.32
N GLY A 33 -4.22 10.73 3.35
CA GLY A 33 -3.08 11.24 4.09
C GLY A 33 -2.28 10.13 4.75
N ASN A 34 -2.97 9.16 5.34
CA ASN A 34 -2.32 8.03 6.01
C ASN A 34 -1.60 7.13 5.02
N VAL A 35 -2.26 6.83 3.89
CA VAL A 35 -1.66 5.98 2.86
C VAL A 35 -0.42 6.65 2.27
N ASN A 36 -0.52 7.94 1.93
CA ASN A 36 0.60 8.67 1.38
C ASN A 36 1.75 8.79 2.38
N ALA A 37 1.45 9.07 3.64
CA ALA A 37 2.48 9.17 4.66
C ALA A 37 3.24 7.84 4.80
N TRP A 38 2.52 6.74 4.77
CA TRP A 38 3.14 5.42 4.91
C TRP A 38 3.97 5.06 3.68
N LEU A 39 3.40 5.22 2.49
CA LEU A 39 4.04 4.74 1.26
C LEU A 39 5.12 5.69 0.75
N LYS A 40 4.95 7.01 0.92
CA LYS A 40 5.94 7.97 0.46
C LYS A 40 7.02 8.25 1.49
N HIS A 41 6.65 8.30 2.77
CA HIS A 41 7.56 8.73 3.84
C HIS A 41 7.87 7.64 4.84
N ASN A 42 7.37 6.43 4.61
CA ASN A 42 7.57 5.28 5.51
C ASN A 42 7.16 5.59 6.95
N ASP A 43 6.08 6.36 7.10
CA ASP A 43 5.57 6.70 8.43
C ASP A 43 4.61 5.62 8.89
N SER A 44 5.14 4.60 9.56
CA SER A 44 4.35 3.45 10.00
C SER A 44 3.36 3.79 11.10
N SER A 45 3.55 4.95 11.77
CA SER A 45 2.62 5.36 12.82
C SER A 45 1.24 5.74 12.27
N LYS A 46 1.18 6.05 10.98
CA LYS A 46 -0.08 6.41 10.32
C LYS A 46 -0.80 5.22 9.70
N MET A 47 -0.26 4.02 9.87
CA MET A 47 -0.81 2.83 9.22
C MET A 47 -0.88 1.69 10.22
N SER A 48 -2.09 1.16 10.46
CA SER A 48 -2.26 -0.01 11.31
C SER A 48 -1.82 -1.26 10.55
N LEU A 49 -1.50 -2.31 11.29
CA LEU A 49 -1.11 -3.58 10.68
C LEU A 49 -2.24 -4.16 9.83
N ASP A 50 -3.48 -4.03 10.29
CA ASP A 50 -4.63 -4.52 9.53
C ASP A 50 -4.79 -3.80 8.20
N CYS A 51 -4.66 -2.46 8.21
CA CYS A 51 -4.72 -1.69 6.96
C CYS A 51 -3.56 -2.04 6.04
N ALA A 52 -2.36 -2.21 6.61
CA ALA A 52 -1.19 -2.61 5.82
C ALA A 52 -1.43 -3.94 5.12
N ARG A 53 -2.02 -4.90 5.82
CA ARG A 53 -2.34 -6.19 5.24
C ARG A 53 -3.39 -6.09 4.14
N GLN A 54 -4.40 -5.25 4.33
CA GLN A 54 -5.41 -5.02 3.31
C GLN A 54 -4.80 -4.45 2.05
N ILE A 55 -3.91 -3.48 2.19
CA ILE A 55 -3.21 -2.88 1.05
C ILE A 55 -2.36 -3.93 0.33
N TYR A 56 -1.63 -4.73 1.08
CA TYR A 56 -0.79 -5.78 0.51
C TYR A 56 -1.63 -6.81 -0.26
N LYS A 57 -2.72 -7.26 0.36
CA LYS A 57 -3.61 -8.24 -0.28
C LYS A 57 -4.21 -7.68 -1.56
N TYR A 58 -4.64 -6.43 -1.55
CA TYR A 58 -5.17 -5.77 -2.73
C TYR A 58 -4.11 -5.66 -3.82
N ALA A 59 -2.91 -5.19 -3.47
CA ALA A 59 -1.83 -5.03 -4.45
C ALA A 59 -1.42 -6.37 -5.04
N LYS A 60 -1.41 -7.40 -4.22
CA LYS A 60 -1.02 -8.75 -4.63
C LYS A 60 -2.00 -9.32 -5.66
N SER A 61 -3.29 -9.06 -5.50
CA SER A 61 -4.30 -9.55 -6.43
C SER A 61 -4.60 -8.59 -7.57
N TYR A 62 -4.02 -7.40 -7.57
CA TYR A 62 -4.23 -6.42 -8.63
C TYR A 62 -3.64 -6.94 -9.95
N PRO A 63 -4.37 -6.82 -11.07
CA PRO A 63 -3.86 -7.32 -12.35
C PRO A 63 -2.60 -6.58 -12.79
N SER A 64 -1.64 -7.31 -13.34
CA SER A 64 -0.43 -6.71 -13.87
C SER A 64 -0.75 -5.89 -15.12
N VAL A 65 -0.09 -4.74 -15.26
CA VAL A 65 -0.19 -3.91 -16.44
C VAL A 65 0.75 -4.47 -17.51
N ARG A 66 0.25 -4.56 -18.73
CA ARG A 66 1.04 -5.06 -19.86
C ARG A 66 1.53 -3.92 -20.72
#